data_fd4a8702cced8b1a64d2d1fc7aa58048
#
_entry.id   fd4a8702cced8b1a64d2d1fc7aa58048
#
_cell.length_a   1.000
_cell.length_b   1.000
_cell.length_c   1.000
_cell.angle_alpha   90.00
_cell.angle_beta   90.00
_cell.angle_gamma   90.00
#
_symmetry.space_group_name_H-M   'P 1'
#
loop_
_entity.id
_entity.type
_entity.pdbx_description
1 polymer ?
#
loop_
_entity_poly.entity_id
_entity_poly.type
_entity_poly.pdbx_seq_one_letter_code
_entity_poly.pdbx_strand_id
1 'polypeptide(L)'
;TAGIRQRSLERGIKLPPVVPAGPNNPLGRYAMRLAHGNGEYLIHGTSAPDSVGLRVSSGCIRMNAPDIKALFSSVRTGTPVKVINEPVKYSVEPNGMRYVEVHRPLSAEEQQNVQTMPYTLPAGFTQFKDNTAVDQTLVDKALYRRAGYPVAVSSGATPVTSNTPAVESARNGEPGQGNMLRATQ
;
A
#
# COMPACT_ATOMS: atom_id res chain seq x y z
N THR A 1 -8.58 3.45 19.92
CA THR A 1 -7.62 3.92 20.93
C THR A 1 -8.21 5.07 21.74
N ALA A 2 -7.66 5.36 22.91
CA ALA A 2 -8.08 6.49 23.74
C ALA A 2 -8.01 7.81 22.94
N GLY A 3 -6.94 8.04 22.19
CA GLY A 3 -6.78 9.25 21.38
C GLY A 3 -7.81 9.43 20.26
N ILE A 4 -8.30 8.34 19.65
CA ILE A 4 -9.39 8.43 18.67
C ILE A 4 -10.69 8.86 19.34
N ARG A 5 -11.01 8.28 20.51
CA ARG A 5 -12.21 8.66 21.27
C ARG A 5 -12.17 10.12 21.72
N GLN A 6 -11.01 10.58 22.20
CA GLN A 6 -10.81 11.97 22.61
C GLN A 6 -11.06 12.94 21.44
N ARG A 7 -10.43 12.73 20.28
CA ARG A 7 -10.63 13.58 19.09
C ARG A 7 -12.07 13.54 18.55
N SER A 8 -12.75 12.39 18.68
CA SER A 8 -14.16 12.31 18.31
C SER A 8 -15.06 13.08 19.27
N LEU A 9 -14.77 13.01 20.57
CA LEU A 9 -15.50 13.75 21.59
C LEU A 9 -15.35 15.26 21.42
N GLU A 10 -14.16 15.75 21.09
CA GLU A 10 -13.87 17.14 20.75
C GLU A 10 -14.69 17.66 19.56
N ARG A 11 -15.11 16.74 18.67
CA ARG A 11 -16.01 17.01 17.53
C ARG A 11 -17.49 16.76 17.87
N GLY A 12 -17.83 16.56 19.14
CA GLY A 12 -19.20 16.26 19.58
C GLY A 12 -19.67 14.83 19.29
N ILE A 13 -18.79 13.93 18.84
CA ILE A 13 -19.12 12.56 18.49
C ILE A 13 -18.69 11.62 19.63
N LYS A 14 -19.67 11.08 20.36
CA LYS A 14 -19.42 10.09 21.41
C LYS A 14 -19.32 8.69 20.78
N LEU A 15 -18.11 8.18 20.61
CA LEU A 15 -17.88 6.83 20.14
C LEU A 15 -18.16 5.80 21.26
N PRO A 16 -18.73 4.63 20.93
CA PRO A 16 -18.88 3.52 21.87
C PRO A 16 -17.50 3.02 22.34
N PRO A 17 -17.43 2.33 23.49
CA PRO A 17 -16.18 1.75 23.99
C PRO A 17 -15.48 0.85 22.99
N VAL A 18 -16.27 0.07 22.24
CA VAL A 18 -15.82 -0.81 21.16
C VAL A 18 -16.65 -0.50 19.91
N VAL A 19 -15.98 -0.27 18.80
CA VAL A 19 -16.59 -0.18 17.47
C VAL A 19 -16.34 -1.53 16.79
N PRO A 20 -17.38 -2.33 16.49
CA PRO A 20 -17.17 -3.61 15.83
C PRO A 20 -16.55 -3.46 14.44
N ALA A 21 -15.85 -4.50 13.98
CA ALA A 21 -15.32 -4.55 12.63
C ALA A 21 -16.46 -4.39 11.61
N GLY A 22 -16.27 -3.51 10.63
CA GLY A 22 -17.33 -3.24 9.67
C GLY A 22 -17.07 -1.99 8.82
N PRO A 23 -18.01 -1.67 7.91
CA PRO A 23 -17.85 -0.52 7.00
C PRO A 23 -17.82 0.84 7.74
N ASN A 24 -18.42 0.91 8.91
CA ASN A 24 -18.44 2.14 9.73
C ASN A 24 -17.29 2.24 10.73
N ASN A 25 -16.44 1.21 10.82
CA ASN A 25 -15.25 1.26 11.65
C ASN A 25 -14.15 2.02 10.91
N PRO A 26 -13.49 3.01 11.54
CA PRO A 26 -12.35 3.71 10.93
C PRO A 26 -11.20 2.78 10.48
N LEU A 27 -11.11 1.59 11.07
CA LEU A 27 -10.15 0.55 10.69
C LEU A 27 -10.72 -0.45 9.66
N GLY A 28 -11.95 -0.28 9.22
CA GLY A 28 -12.61 -1.17 8.29
C GLY A 28 -12.99 -2.54 8.90
N ARG A 29 -13.08 -3.54 8.03
CA ARG A 29 -13.43 -4.92 8.41
C ARG A 29 -12.23 -5.77 8.80
N TYR A 30 -11.04 -5.45 8.30
CA TYR A 30 -9.81 -6.23 8.46
C TYR A 30 -8.70 -5.32 8.94
N ALA A 31 -7.95 -5.80 9.93
CA ALA A 31 -6.77 -5.12 10.44
C ALA A 31 -5.72 -6.14 10.85
N MET A 32 -4.48 -5.89 10.47
CA MET A 32 -3.31 -6.69 10.81
C MET A 32 -2.36 -5.84 11.64
N ARG A 33 -1.96 -6.36 12.80
CA ARG A 33 -1.07 -5.67 13.71
C ARG A 33 0.38 -5.95 13.35
N LEU A 34 1.19 -4.90 13.25
CA LEU A 34 2.63 -5.01 13.10
C LEU A 34 3.28 -5.26 14.47
N ALA A 35 4.23 -6.18 14.53
CA ALA A 35 5.00 -6.48 15.74
C ALA A 35 6.16 -5.47 15.88
N HIS A 36 5.83 -4.17 15.92
CA HIS A 36 6.75 -3.06 16.10
C HIS A 36 6.20 -2.13 17.20
N GLY A 37 7.08 -1.58 18.02
CA GLY A 37 6.69 -0.80 19.19
C GLY A 37 5.83 -1.63 20.15
N ASN A 38 4.76 -1.05 20.66
CA ASN A 38 3.76 -1.73 21.50
C ASN A 38 2.61 -2.32 20.66
N GLY A 39 2.82 -2.52 19.34
CA GLY A 39 1.80 -3.03 18.43
C GLY A 39 0.70 -2.00 18.09
N GLU A 40 1.00 -0.73 18.15
CA GLU A 40 0.10 0.36 17.77
C GLU A 40 -0.01 0.55 16.25
N TYR A 41 0.94 0.04 15.48
CA TYR A 41 0.95 0.13 14.02
C TYR A 41 0.15 -1.00 13.38
N LEU A 42 -0.69 -0.62 12.44
CA LEU A 42 -1.59 -1.53 11.75
C LEU A 42 -1.50 -1.36 10.23
N ILE A 43 -1.72 -2.46 9.51
CA ILE A 43 -2.19 -2.43 8.11
C ILE A 43 -3.68 -2.75 8.18
N HIS A 44 -4.55 -1.86 7.67
CA HIS A 44 -5.98 -1.98 7.91
C HIS A 44 -6.82 -1.38 6.78
N GLY A 45 -8.07 -1.76 6.73
CA GLY A 45 -9.07 -1.14 5.88
C GLY A 45 -9.42 0.28 6.35
N THR A 46 -10.45 0.85 5.75
CA THR A 46 -10.91 2.18 6.14
C THR A 46 -12.40 2.35 5.84
N SER A 47 -13.08 3.16 6.65
CA SER A 47 -14.42 3.68 6.34
C SER A 47 -14.39 4.96 5.47
N ALA A 48 -13.19 5.47 5.16
CA ALA A 48 -12.96 6.66 4.34
C ALA A 48 -12.01 6.31 3.17
N PRO A 49 -12.51 5.73 2.05
CA PRO A 49 -11.68 5.25 0.93
C PRO A 49 -10.78 6.34 0.34
N ASP A 50 -11.28 7.56 0.25
CA ASP A 50 -10.53 8.72 -0.29
C ASP A 50 -9.29 9.10 0.53
N SER A 51 -9.14 8.50 1.72
CA SER A 51 -7.98 8.69 2.58
C SER A 51 -6.83 7.72 2.31
N VAL A 52 -7.02 6.74 1.40
CA VAL A 52 -5.97 5.80 1.01
C VAL A 52 -4.90 6.53 0.19
N GLY A 53 -3.65 6.31 0.52
CA GLY A 53 -2.51 7.01 -0.10
C GLY A 53 -2.19 8.38 0.51
N LEU A 54 -3.05 8.91 1.38
CA LEU A 54 -2.80 10.19 2.07
C LEU A 54 -2.07 9.98 3.40
N ARG A 55 -1.26 10.97 3.78
CA ARG A 55 -0.52 11.01 5.05
C ARG A 55 -1.39 11.59 6.17
N VAL A 56 -2.44 10.89 6.52
CA VAL A 56 -3.44 11.33 7.51
C VAL A 56 -3.56 10.39 8.71
N SER A 57 -2.59 9.49 8.85
CA SER A 57 -2.50 8.56 9.98
C SER A 57 -1.25 8.83 10.81
N SER A 58 -1.22 8.34 12.04
CA SER A 58 -0.04 8.39 12.91
C SER A 58 0.88 7.16 12.72
N GLY A 59 1.01 6.66 11.47
CA GLY A 59 1.88 5.54 11.12
C GLY A 59 1.16 4.27 10.66
N CYS A 60 -0.17 4.16 10.84
CA CYS A 60 -0.94 3.04 10.29
C CYS A 60 -1.06 3.15 8.77
N ILE A 61 -1.07 2.00 8.08
CA ILE A 61 -1.19 1.89 6.64
C ILE A 61 -2.64 1.55 6.28
N ARG A 62 -3.28 2.43 5.50
CA ARG A 62 -4.66 2.23 5.03
C ARG A 62 -4.67 1.54 3.68
N MET A 63 -5.64 0.64 3.50
CA MET A 63 -5.89 -0.05 2.24
C MET A 63 -7.36 0.02 1.89
N ASN A 64 -7.70 -0.08 0.60
CA ASN A 64 -9.07 -0.25 0.14
C ASN A 64 -9.65 -1.57 0.62
N ALA A 65 -10.97 -1.64 0.75
CA ALA A 65 -11.66 -2.81 1.31
C ALA A 65 -11.38 -4.13 0.57
N PRO A 66 -11.37 -4.20 -0.78
CA PRO A 66 -11.01 -5.43 -1.48
C PRO A 66 -9.54 -5.82 -1.28
N ASP A 67 -8.63 -4.85 -1.27
CA ASP A 67 -7.19 -5.09 -1.19
C ASP A 67 -6.80 -5.63 0.19
N ILE A 68 -7.29 -5.01 1.26
CA ILE A 68 -7.03 -5.50 2.62
C ILE A 68 -7.66 -6.87 2.86
N LYS A 69 -8.82 -7.17 2.27
CA LYS A 69 -9.43 -8.50 2.34
C LYS A 69 -8.55 -9.55 1.68
N ALA A 70 -8.07 -9.28 0.47
CA ALA A 70 -7.17 -10.18 -0.25
C ALA A 70 -5.88 -10.42 0.52
N LEU A 71 -5.23 -9.34 0.98
CA LEU A 71 -4.00 -9.43 1.76
C LEU A 71 -4.21 -10.20 3.06
N PHE A 72 -5.27 -9.91 3.82
CA PHE A 72 -5.57 -10.59 5.08
C PHE A 72 -5.77 -12.09 4.90
N SER A 73 -6.35 -12.50 3.78
CA SER A 73 -6.58 -13.91 3.45
C SER A 73 -5.31 -14.64 2.97
N SER A 74 -4.33 -13.91 2.45
CA SER A 74 -3.11 -14.48 1.84
C SER A 74 -1.93 -14.58 2.81
N VAL A 75 -1.94 -13.81 3.91
CA VAL A 75 -0.82 -13.77 4.86
C VAL A 75 -1.17 -14.46 6.18
N ARG A 76 -0.13 -14.96 6.86
CA ARG A 76 -0.27 -15.63 8.17
C ARG A 76 0.40 -14.79 9.25
N THR A 77 -0.03 -15.01 10.49
CA THR A 77 0.68 -14.45 11.65
C THR A 77 2.15 -14.88 11.62
N GLY A 78 3.06 -13.92 11.84
CA GLY A 78 4.51 -14.15 11.75
C GLY A 78 5.10 -13.89 10.38
N THR A 79 4.29 -13.56 9.35
CA THR A 79 4.83 -13.10 8.05
C THR A 79 5.71 -11.88 8.25
N PRO A 80 6.97 -11.89 7.74
CA PRO A 80 7.84 -10.73 7.86
C PRO A 80 7.31 -9.55 7.05
N VAL A 81 7.41 -8.35 7.63
CA VAL A 81 7.05 -7.09 6.97
C VAL A 81 8.28 -6.19 6.93
N LYS A 82 8.70 -5.80 5.73
CA LYS A 82 9.78 -4.85 5.51
C LYS A 82 9.19 -3.52 5.03
N VAL A 83 9.38 -2.47 5.79
CA VAL A 83 9.05 -1.10 5.36
C VAL A 83 10.28 -0.52 4.66
N ILE A 84 10.11 -0.11 3.41
CA ILE A 84 11.19 0.42 2.58
C ILE A 84 10.90 1.85 2.16
N ASN A 85 11.95 2.65 1.98
CA ASN A 85 11.86 4.00 1.42
C ASN A 85 12.61 4.02 0.08
N GLU A 86 12.02 3.40 -0.92
CA GLU A 86 12.55 3.33 -2.28
C GLU A 86 11.55 4.01 -3.22
N PRO A 87 11.73 5.29 -3.55
CA PRO A 87 10.78 6.02 -4.36
C PRO A 87 10.70 5.52 -5.80
N VAL A 88 11.77 4.91 -6.33
CA VAL A 88 11.78 4.29 -7.67
C VAL A 88 12.03 2.80 -7.52
N LYS A 89 11.16 2.00 -8.10
CA LYS A 89 11.28 0.54 -8.17
C LYS A 89 11.05 0.08 -9.60
N TYR A 90 11.63 -1.05 -9.96
CA TYR A 90 11.41 -1.69 -11.25
C TYR A 90 11.34 -3.20 -11.09
N SER A 91 10.64 -3.85 -12.00
CA SER A 91 10.55 -5.31 -12.03
C SER A 91 10.55 -5.85 -13.47
N VAL A 92 10.96 -7.10 -13.58
CA VAL A 92 10.79 -7.93 -14.77
C VAL A 92 10.00 -9.15 -14.34
N GLU A 93 8.79 -9.25 -14.84
CA GLU A 93 7.88 -10.33 -14.49
C GLU A 93 8.23 -11.64 -15.22
N PRO A 94 7.79 -12.80 -14.74
CA PRO A 94 8.06 -14.09 -15.39
C PRO A 94 7.60 -14.18 -16.86
N ASN A 95 6.58 -13.40 -17.24
CA ASN A 95 6.09 -13.29 -18.61
C ASN A 95 6.89 -12.31 -19.48
N GLY A 96 8.00 -11.76 -18.97
CA GLY A 96 8.85 -10.78 -19.65
C GLY A 96 8.36 -9.33 -19.59
N MET A 97 7.17 -9.07 -19.04
CA MET A 97 6.67 -7.71 -18.85
C MET A 97 7.58 -6.94 -17.88
N ARG A 98 7.78 -5.68 -18.17
CA ARG A 98 8.63 -4.79 -17.37
C ARG A 98 7.80 -3.64 -16.83
N TYR A 99 8.02 -3.34 -15.57
CA TYR A 99 7.29 -2.29 -14.87
C TYR A 99 8.23 -1.34 -14.16
N VAL A 100 7.81 -0.09 -14.08
CA VAL A 100 8.42 0.94 -13.23
C VAL A 100 7.36 1.50 -12.31
N GLU A 101 7.67 1.59 -11.04
CA GLU A 101 6.82 2.20 -10.02
C GLU A 101 7.58 3.38 -9.41
N VAL A 102 6.99 4.56 -9.48
CA VAL A 102 7.63 5.79 -8.99
C VAL A 102 6.71 6.48 -8.01
N HIS A 103 7.18 6.62 -6.79
CA HIS A 103 6.51 7.34 -5.72
C HIS A 103 7.07 8.76 -5.58
N ARG A 104 6.26 9.64 -5.03
CA ARG A 104 6.73 10.94 -4.58
C ARG A 104 7.64 10.71 -3.37
N PRO A 105 8.83 11.34 -3.32
CA PRO A 105 9.70 11.25 -2.15
C PRO A 105 8.97 11.71 -0.87
N LEU A 106 9.41 11.19 0.26
CA LEU A 106 8.96 11.68 1.56
C LEU A 106 9.52 13.09 1.76
N SER A 107 8.67 14.11 1.88
CA SER A 107 9.11 15.42 2.29
C SER A 107 9.10 15.54 3.82
N ALA A 108 10.13 16.17 4.39
CA ALA A 108 10.18 16.53 5.80
C ALA A 108 9.38 17.81 6.08
N GLU A 109 9.14 18.63 5.07
CA GLU A 109 8.48 19.93 5.14
C GLU A 109 7.25 19.97 4.25
N GLU A 110 6.14 20.54 4.76
CA GLU A 110 4.88 20.63 4.02
C GLU A 110 4.97 21.48 2.74
N GLN A 111 5.94 22.41 2.71
CA GLN A 111 6.12 23.36 1.61
C GLN A 111 6.98 22.82 0.46
N GLN A 112 7.62 21.66 0.60
CA GLN A 112 8.45 21.10 -0.46
C GLN A 112 7.59 20.58 -1.61
N ASN A 113 7.95 21.01 -2.84
CA ASN A 113 7.32 20.45 -4.04
C ASN A 113 7.85 19.02 -4.29
N VAL A 114 7.11 18.04 -3.79
CA VAL A 114 7.45 16.61 -3.92
C VAL A 114 7.53 16.14 -5.38
N GLN A 115 6.99 16.90 -6.34
CA GLN A 115 7.07 16.58 -7.76
C GLN A 115 8.45 16.86 -8.33
N THR A 116 9.15 17.87 -7.82
CA THR A 116 10.49 18.28 -8.28
C THR A 116 11.62 17.81 -7.37
N MET A 117 11.30 17.23 -6.22
CA MET A 117 12.31 16.71 -5.30
C MET A 117 13.17 15.64 -5.98
N PRO A 118 14.51 15.70 -5.79
CA PRO A 118 15.40 14.65 -6.27
C PRO A 118 15.10 13.31 -5.57
N TYR A 119 15.37 12.21 -6.26
CA TYR A 119 15.32 10.86 -5.70
C TYR A 119 16.52 10.05 -6.21
N THR A 120 16.90 9.06 -5.42
CA THR A 120 17.98 8.14 -5.82
C THR A 120 17.38 7.03 -6.68
N LEU A 121 18.02 6.76 -7.82
CA LEU A 121 17.69 5.60 -8.64
C LEU A 121 18.27 4.33 -7.99
N PRO A 122 17.53 3.22 -8.00
CA PRO A 122 18.03 1.96 -7.45
C PRO A 122 19.16 1.39 -8.31
N ALA A 123 19.98 0.55 -7.69
CA ALA A 123 21.04 -0.15 -8.41
C ALA A 123 20.48 -0.94 -9.60
N GLY A 124 21.16 -0.91 -10.75
CA GLY A 124 20.74 -1.59 -11.96
C GLY A 124 19.64 -0.89 -12.76
N PHE A 125 19.08 0.22 -12.28
CA PHE A 125 18.00 0.92 -13.01
C PHE A 125 18.44 1.41 -14.39
N THR A 126 19.66 1.91 -14.52
CA THR A 126 20.21 2.33 -15.82
C THR A 126 20.26 1.15 -16.79
N GLN A 127 20.79 0.01 -16.37
CA GLN A 127 20.80 -1.20 -17.21
C GLN A 127 19.39 -1.69 -17.57
N PHE A 128 18.45 -1.57 -16.65
CA PHE A 128 17.05 -1.87 -16.91
C PHE A 128 16.45 -0.93 -17.96
N LYS A 129 16.67 0.37 -17.81
CA LYS A 129 16.18 1.41 -18.75
C LYS A 129 16.76 1.25 -20.15
N ASP A 130 18.05 0.90 -20.25
CA ASP A 130 18.79 0.77 -21.53
C ASP A 130 18.51 -0.57 -22.23
N ASN A 131 17.71 -1.45 -21.63
CA ASN A 131 17.33 -2.71 -22.25
C ASN A 131 16.41 -2.47 -23.45
N THR A 132 16.67 -3.15 -24.57
CA THR A 132 15.90 -3.02 -25.83
C THR A 132 14.42 -3.37 -25.72
N ALA A 133 14.04 -4.15 -24.70
CA ALA A 133 12.66 -4.47 -24.40
C ALA A 133 11.94 -3.40 -23.55
N VAL A 134 12.59 -2.28 -23.27
CA VAL A 134 12.03 -1.18 -22.48
C VAL A 134 11.78 0.02 -23.38
N ASP A 135 10.59 0.58 -23.28
CA ASP A 135 10.26 1.87 -23.87
C ASP A 135 10.72 2.99 -22.93
N GLN A 136 11.83 3.63 -23.29
CA GLN A 136 12.43 4.71 -22.51
C GLN A 136 11.48 5.90 -22.32
N THR A 137 10.62 6.17 -23.32
CA THR A 137 9.63 7.26 -23.23
C THR A 137 8.61 6.98 -22.11
N LEU A 138 8.16 5.73 -21.99
CA LEU A 138 7.26 5.33 -20.90
C LEU A 138 7.94 5.40 -19.54
N VAL A 139 9.24 5.03 -19.47
CA VAL A 139 10.02 5.16 -18.23
C VAL A 139 10.13 6.63 -17.82
N ASP A 140 10.51 7.52 -18.73
CA ASP A 140 10.66 8.95 -18.44
C ASP A 140 9.32 9.58 -18.03
N LYS A 141 8.23 9.16 -18.67
CA LYS A 141 6.88 9.56 -18.28
C LYS A 141 6.49 9.07 -16.89
N ALA A 142 6.84 7.83 -16.51
CA ALA A 142 6.60 7.30 -15.16
C ALA A 142 7.43 8.07 -14.11
N LEU A 143 8.71 8.34 -14.39
CA LEU A 143 9.60 9.13 -13.55
C LEU A 143 9.09 10.56 -13.32
N TYR A 144 8.50 11.16 -14.35
CA TYR A 144 7.89 12.48 -14.25
C TYR A 144 6.58 12.47 -13.47
N ARG A 145 5.70 11.50 -13.75
CA ARG A 145 4.35 11.43 -13.15
C ARG A 145 4.34 11.09 -11.67
N ARG A 146 5.25 10.24 -11.22
CA ARG A 146 5.34 9.78 -9.81
C ARG A 146 4.00 9.30 -9.27
N ALA A 147 3.36 8.41 -10.04
CA ALA A 147 1.97 8.01 -9.82
C ALA A 147 1.76 7.08 -8.61
N GLY A 148 2.83 6.44 -8.12
CA GLY A 148 2.80 5.57 -6.95
C GLY A 148 2.21 4.17 -7.21
N TYR A 149 2.10 3.77 -8.49
CA TYR A 149 1.70 2.43 -8.90
C TYR A 149 2.56 1.93 -10.05
N PRO A 150 2.66 0.60 -10.25
CA PRO A 150 3.42 0.02 -11.35
C PRO A 150 2.86 0.43 -12.71
N VAL A 151 3.72 0.91 -13.59
CA VAL A 151 3.41 1.27 -14.97
C VAL A 151 4.19 0.33 -15.89
N ALA A 152 3.49 -0.33 -16.82
CA ALA A 152 4.14 -1.17 -17.82
C ALA A 152 4.98 -0.31 -18.77
N VAL A 153 6.24 -0.71 -18.94
CA VAL A 153 7.23 -0.01 -19.79
C VAL A 153 7.85 -0.94 -20.83
N SER A 154 7.25 -2.09 -21.10
CA SER A 154 7.72 -3.01 -22.12
C SER A 154 7.37 -2.51 -23.51
N SER A 155 8.35 -2.51 -24.43
CA SER A 155 8.10 -2.28 -25.86
C SER A 155 7.39 -3.52 -26.45
N GLY A 156 6.19 -3.32 -26.96
CA GLY A 156 5.49 -4.32 -27.76
C GLY A 156 4.86 -5.50 -27.02
N ALA A 157 4.79 -5.47 -25.70
CA ALA A 157 4.02 -6.48 -24.97
C ALA A 157 2.53 -6.14 -25.03
N THR A 158 1.74 -7.00 -25.67
CA THR A 158 0.28 -6.95 -25.53
C THR A 158 -0.07 -7.15 -24.05
N PRO A 159 -0.90 -6.30 -23.45
CA PRO A 159 -1.37 -6.53 -22.10
C PRO A 159 -2.06 -7.90 -22.07
N VAL A 160 -1.51 -8.82 -21.32
CA VAL A 160 -2.22 -10.04 -20.99
C VAL A 160 -3.42 -9.59 -20.17
N THR A 161 -4.60 -9.63 -20.77
CA THR A 161 -5.85 -9.47 -20.03
C THR A 161 -5.79 -10.45 -18.88
N SER A 162 -5.72 -9.92 -17.68
CA SER A 162 -5.72 -10.70 -16.45
C SER A 162 -7.02 -11.50 -16.39
N ASN A 163 -7.00 -12.73 -16.89
CA ASN A 163 -7.91 -13.73 -16.40
C ASN A 163 -7.49 -14.04 -14.96
N THR A 164 -7.90 -13.20 -14.05
CA THR A 164 -7.96 -13.57 -12.64
C THR A 164 -8.99 -14.72 -12.58
N PRO A 165 -8.58 -15.95 -12.23
CA PRO A 165 -9.57 -16.99 -11.99
C PRO A 165 -10.45 -16.46 -10.85
N ALA A 166 -11.74 -16.41 -11.09
CA ALA A 166 -12.73 -16.14 -10.06
C ALA A 166 -12.47 -17.12 -8.93
N VAL A 167 -12.01 -16.63 -7.79
CA VAL A 167 -11.90 -17.43 -6.58
C VAL A 167 -13.33 -17.69 -6.14
N GLU A 168 -13.78 -18.89 -6.48
CA GLU A 168 -15.06 -19.43 -6.11
C GLU A 168 -15.22 -19.38 -4.59
N SER A 169 -16.31 -18.79 -4.18
CA SER A 169 -16.82 -18.63 -2.83
C SER A 169 -16.60 -19.87 -1.96
N ALA A 170 -15.63 -19.83 -1.06
CA ALA A 170 -15.58 -20.72 0.08
C ALA A 170 -16.26 -20.04 1.27
N ARG A 171 -17.28 -20.70 1.72
CA ARG A 171 -18.25 -20.33 2.76
C ARG A 171 -17.62 -20.13 4.14
N ASN A 172 -18.26 -19.22 4.89
CA ASN A 172 -18.37 -19.16 6.34
C ASN A 172 -17.12 -19.48 7.18
N GLY A 173 -16.40 -18.43 7.53
CA GLY A 173 -15.44 -18.43 8.64
C GLY A 173 -15.70 -17.25 9.56
N GLU A 174 -15.83 -17.53 10.82
CA GLU A 174 -16.06 -16.61 11.94
C GLU A 174 -15.12 -15.40 11.94
N PRO A 175 -15.47 -14.27 12.60
CA PRO A 175 -14.62 -13.08 12.67
C PRO A 175 -13.32 -13.41 13.39
N GLY A 176 -12.27 -13.63 12.59
CA GLY A 176 -10.97 -14.03 13.07
C GLY A 176 -10.32 -12.95 13.94
N GLN A 177 -9.68 -13.38 14.98
CA GLN A 177 -8.80 -12.63 15.84
C GLN A 177 -7.71 -11.97 14.97
N GLY A 178 -7.43 -10.68 15.20
CA GLY A 178 -6.48 -9.92 14.41
C GLY A 178 -5.10 -10.60 14.33
N ASN A 179 -4.64 -10.82 13.12
CA ASN A 179 -3.31 -11.40 12.86
C ASN A 179 -2.20 -10.43 13.21
N MET A 180 -1.19 -10.90 13.92
CA MET A 180 0.00 -10.12 14.23
C MET A 180 1.09 -10.44 13.20
N LEU A 181 1.49 -9.45 12.40
CA LEU A 181 2.61 -9.54 11.47
C LEU A 181 3.91 -9.08 12.14
N ARG A 182 5.04 -9.72 11.81
CA ARG A 182 6.35 -9.28 12.26
C ARG A 182 6.87 -8.16 11.37
N ALA A 183 7.30 -7.06 11.99
CA ALA A 183 8.08 -6.02 11.31
C ALA A 183 9.58 -6.36 11.41
N THR A 184 10.32 -6.28 10.32
CA THR A 184 11.79 -6.30 10.28
C THR A 184 12.28 -4.93 9.83
N GLN A 185 13.29 -4.43 10.53
CA GLN A 185 13.99 -3.19 10.15
C GLN A 185 14.91 -3.42 8.96
#